data_739c3bc3afb1e6f3f4d37ded56a5934c
#
_entry.id   739c3bc3afb1e6f3f4d37ded56a5934c
#
_cell.length_a   1.000
_cell.length_b   1.000
_cell.length_c   1.000
_cell.angle_alpha   90.00
_cell.angle_beta   90.00
_cell.angle_gamma   90.00
#
_symmetry.space_group_name_H-M   'P 1'
#
loop_
_entity.id
_entity.type
_entity.pdbx_description
1 polymer ?
#
loop_
_entity_poly.entity_id
_entity_poly.type
_entity_poly.pdbx_seq_one_letter_code
_entity_poly.pdbx_strand_id
1 'polypeptide(L)'
;MAVALKKELTKMVSIDIQPIKHNDWLYIKDLVPDIHKESRYRTSKLSMLKVFELFNITRNDKNHFCFLAWRGDKVIGLISGYCAEHYFTEDVYAYDTMFYVKPEYRKGRTALLLIRAFEKWAKDNNCVEISVGISTEIDTEKTVSFYEKLKYKQSAIGLRKEI
;
A
#
# COMPACT_ATOMS: atom_id res chain seq x y z
N MET A 1 -25.17 0.61 28.10
CA MET A 1 -24.53 -0.67 27.73
C MET A 1 -24.74 -1.05 26.26
N ALA A 2 -25.95 -1.13 25.74
CA ALA A 2 -26.26 -1.50 24.35
C ALA A 2 -25.65 -0.57 23.28
N VAL A 3 -25.59 0.75 23.50
CA VAL A 3 -25.01 1.72 22.56
C VAL A 3 -23.50 1.58 22.46
N ALA A 4 -22.82 1.29 23.57
CA ALA A 4 -21.37 1.05 23.59
C ALA A 4 -21.02 -0.25 22.86
N LEU A 5 -21.79 -1.33 23.12
CA LEU A 5 -21.63 -2.62 22.43
C LEU A 5 -21.88 -2.51 20.91
N LYS A 6 -22.88 -1.73 20.51
CA LYS A 6 -23.17 -1.47 19.08
C LYS A 6 -22.04 -0.67 18.40
N LYS A 7 -21.44 0.28 19.11
CA LYS A 7 -20.29 1.07 18.64
C LYS A 7 -19.03 0.21 18.50
N GLU A 8 -18.77 -0.71 19.43
CA GLU A 8 -17.67 -1.67 19.34
C GLU A 8 -17.88 -2.69 18.23
N LEU A 9 -19.09 -3.27 18.10
CA LEU A 9 -19.43 -4.18 16.99
C LEU A 9 -19.30 -3.49 15.62
N THR A 10 -19.71 -2.22 15.50
CA THR A 10 -19.55 -1.45 14.27
C THR A 10 -18.07 -1.20 13.96
N LYS A 11 -17.25 -0.96 14.98
CA LYS A 11 -15.80 -0.78 14.84
C LYS A 11 -15.07 -2.08 14.42
N MET A 12 -15.58 -3.24 14.84
CA MET A 12 -15.07 -4.56 14.43
C MET A 12 -15.41 -4.92 12.97
N VAL A 13 -16.45 -4.30 12.39
CA VAL A 13 -16.91 -4.56 11.01
C VAL A 13 -16.38 -3.51 10.03
N SER A 14 -16.08 -2.28 10.48
CA SER A 14 -15.58 -1.20 9.63
C SER A 14 -14.07 -1.35 9.36
N ILE A 15 -13.68 -1.03 8.13
CA ILE A 15 -12.27 -0.88 7.76
C ILE A 15 -11.92 0.59 7.94
N ASP A 16 -10.87 0.85 8.71
CA ASP A 16 -10.34 2.18 8.97
C ASP A 16 -8.95 2.31 8.33
N ILE A 17 -8.73 3.37 7.55
CA ILE A 17 -7.46 3.64 6.89
C ILE A 17 -6.76 4.77 7.64
N GLN A 18 -5.58 4.49 8.16
CA GLN A 18 -4.80 5.45 8.93
C GLN A 18 -3.36 5.55 8.41
N PRO A 19 -2.76 6.77 8.41
CA PRO A 19 -1.34 6.92 8.17
C PRO A 19 -0.55 6.25 9.31
N ILE A 20 0.65 5.74 8.98
CA ILE A 20 1.52 5.07 9.96
C ILE A 20 1.92 6.00 11.10
N LYS A 21 2.08 5.40 12.28
CA LYS A 21 2.54 6.06 13.51
C LYS A 21 3.83 5.38 14.00
N HIS A 22 4.46 5.98 15.01
CA HIS A 22 5.74 5.51 15.56
C HIS A 22 5.72 4.03 15.97
N ASN A 23 4.66 3.58 16.62
CA ASN A 23 4.56 2.21 17.15
C ASN A 23 4.06 1.18 16.14
N ASP A 24 3.68 1.60 14.92
CA ASP A 24 3.08 0.72 13.92
C ASP A 24 4.09 -0.25 13.29
N TRP A 25 5.38 -0.05 13.53
CA TRP A 25 6.41 -1.02 13.15
C TRP A 25 6.11 -2.43 13.68
N LEU A 26 5.54 -2.54 14.87
CA LEU A 26 5.17 -3.83 15.46
C LEU A 26 4.19 -4.63 14.59
N TYR A 27 3.30 -3.94 13.88
CA TYR A 27 2.33 -4.55 12.98
C TYR A 27 2.88 -4.74 11.56
N ILE A 28 3.67 -3.79 11.07
CA ILE A 28 4.27 -3.86 9.72
C ILE A 28 5.25 -5.01 9.62
N LYS A 29 6.13 -5.19 10.61
CA LYS A 29 7.12 -6.28 10.63
C LYS A 29 6.49 -7.67 10.48
N ASP A 30 5.25 -7.85 10.98
CA ASP A 30 4.54 -9.12 10.91
C ASP A 30 3.89 -9.35 9.53
N LEU A 31 3.65 -8.29 8.73
CA LEU A 31 3.15 -8.38 7.35
C LEU A 31 4.27 -8.61 6.33
N VAL A 32 5.47 -8.12 6.61
CA VAL A 32 6.58 -8.10 5.65
C VAL A 32 6.97 -9.49 5.11
N PRO A 33 7.05 -10.56 5.92
CA PRO A 33 7.34 -11.90 5.40
C PRO A 33 6.30 -12.37 4.38
N ASP A 34 5.03 -12.11 4.61
CA ASP A 34 3.95 -12.48 3.69
C ASP A 34 4.02 -11.66 2.39
N ILE A 35 4.27 -10.36 2.49
CA ILE A 35 4.48 -9.47 1.34
C ILE A 35 5.66 -9.96 0.49
N HIS A 36 6.78 -10.27 1.14
CA HIS A 36 7.98 -10.77 0.47
C HIS A 36 7.72 -12.10 -0.24
N LYS A 37 7.05 -13.04 0.43
CA LYS A 37 6.69 -14.37 -0.11
C LYS A 37 5.80 -14.27 -1.36
N GLU A 38 4.91 -13.31 -1.43
CA GLU A 38 4.01 -13.10 -2.56
C GLU A 38 4.63 -12.23 -3.67
N SER A 39 5.77 -11.57 -3.41
CA SER A 39 6.43 -10.72 -4.39
C SER A 39 7.31 -11.53 -5.35
N ARG A 40 7.65 -10.92 -6.49
CA ARG A 40 8.67 -11.47 -7.41
C ARG A 40 10.06 -11.61 -6.78
N TYR A 41 10.29 -10.98 -5.62
CA TYR A 41 11.55 -11.02 -4.88
C TYR A 41 11.64 -12.15 -3.85
N ARG A 42 10.66 -13.07 -3.83
CA ARG A 42 10.58 -14.18 -2.87
C ARG A 42 11.81 -15.10 -2.82
N THR A 43 12.59 -15.15 -3.91
CA THR A 43 13.85 -15.91 -3.98
C THR A 43 15.06 -15.15 -3.43
N SER A 44 14.94 -13.85 -3.23
CA SER A 44 15.99 -13.02 -2.65
C SER A 44 15.89 -13.02 -1.12
N LYS A 45 17.05 -12.85 -0.46
CA LYS A 45 17.08 -12.78 1.00
C LYS A 45 16.36 -11.54 1.53
N LEU A 46 15.30 -11.73 2.32
CA LEU A 46 14.62 -10.64 3.00
C LEU A 46 15.55 -9.95 4.01
N SER A 47 15.61 -8.63 3.97
CA SER A 47 16.32 -7.79 4.93
C SER A 47 15.35 -6.95 5.74
N MET A 48 15.05 -7.38 6.97
CA MET A 48 14.20 -6.63 7.88
C MET A 48 14.82 -5.27 8.27
N LEU A 49 16.15 -5.15 8.25
CA LEU A 49 16.83 -3.87 8.48
C LEU A 49 16.47 -2.84 7.41
N LYS A 50 16.55 -3.21 6.12
CA LYS A 50 16.17 -2.31 5.03
C LYS A 50 14.69 -1.91 5.10
N VAL A 51 13.82 -2.82 5.49
CA VAL A 51 12.38 -2.51 5.66
C VAL A 51 12.17 -1.55 6.82
N PHE A 52 12.92 -1.71 7.91
CA PHE A 52 12.87 -0.78 9.06
C PHE A 52 13.40 0.61 8.69
N GLU A 53 14.48 0.69 7.90
CA GLU A 53 15.01 1.95 7.37
C GLU A 53 13.97 2.65 6.49
N LEU A 54 13.32 1.92 5.58
CA LEU A 54 12.22 2.44 4.75
C LEU A 54 11.05 2.94 5.61
N PHE A 55 10.66 2.19 6.66
CA PHE A 55 9.64 2.63 7.60
C PHE A 55 9.99 3.97 8.26
N ASN A 56 11.26 4.14 8.68
CA ASN A 56 11.72 5.39 9.29
C ASN A 56 11.73 6.55 8.28
N ILE A 57 12.18 6.33 7.05
CA ILE A 57 12.11 7.32 5.97
C ILE A 57 10.65 7.73 5.75
N THR A 58 9.78 6.75 5.52
CA THR A 58 8.35 6.99 5.24
C THR A 58 7.66 7.79 6.34
N ARG A 59 8.06 7.60 7.59
CA ARG A 59 7.47 8.31 8.73
C ARG A 59 7.98 9.75 8.88
N ASN A 60 9.22 10.02 8.48
CA ASN A 60 9.92 11.29 8.74
C ASN A 60 9.98 12.21 7.53
N ASP A 61 9.74 11.70 6.33
CA ASP A 61 9.78 12.45 5.08
C ASP A 61 8.36 12.67 4.54
N LYS A 62 7.98 13.95 4.38
CA LYS A 62 6.66 14.35 3.85
C LYS A 62 6.38 13.86 2.42
N ASN A 63 7.43 13.57 1.65
CA ASN A 63 7.30 13.05 0.28
C ASN A 63 7.04 11.55 0.24
N HIS A 64 6.97 10.88 1.40
CA HIS A 64 6.65 9.47 1.54
C HIS A 64 5.33 9.28 2.28
N PHE A 65 4.66 8.17 2.02
CA PHE A 65 3.45 7.79 2.75
C PHE A 65 3.42 6.28 3.01
N CYS A 66 2.71 5.92 4.07
CA CYS A 66 2.21 4.57 4.28
C CYS A 66 0.88 4.65 5.00
N PHE A 67 -0.12 3.99 4.44
CA PHE A 67 -1.44 3.83 5.05
C PHE A 67 -1.64 2.38 5.45
N LEU A 68 -2.15 2.18 6.67
CA LEU A 68 -2.55 0.87 7.18
C LEU A 68 -4.07 0.76 7.13
N ALA A 69 -4.56 -0.38 6.67
CA ALA A 69 -5.96 -0.76 6.79
C ALA A 69 -6.17 -1.56 8.07
N TRP A 70 -7.02 -1.04 8.95
CA TRP A 70 -7.36 -1.63 10.24
C TRP A 70 -8.75 -2.23 10.21
N ARG A 71 -8.92 -3.38 10.86
CA ARG A 71 -10.21 -3.96 11.19
C ARG A 71 -10.21 -4.32 12.67
N GLY A 72 -10.87 -3.47 13.48
CA GLY A 72 -10.70 -3.50 14.93
C GLY A 72 -9.27 -3.17 15.33
N ASP A 73 -8.60 -4.09 15.99
CA ASP A 73 -7.21 -4.02 16.46
C ASP A 73 -6.19 -4.67 15.51
N LYS A 74 -6.64 -5.18 14.36
CA LYS A 74 -5.80 -5.93 13.40
C LYS A 74 -5.49 -5.11 12.17
N VAL A 75 -4.21 -5.09 11.78
CA VAL A 75 -3.79 -4.62 10.46
C VAL A 75 -4.05 -5.71 9.42
N ILE A 76 -4.86 -5.37 8.41
CA ILE A 76 -5.31 -6.30 7.36
C ILE A 76 -4.73 -5.97 5.98
N GLY A 77 -4.01 -4.87 5.86
CA GLY A 77 -3.33 -4.48 4.62
C GLY A 77 -2.60 -3.16 4.77
N LEU A 78 -1.79 -2.83 3.78
CA LEU A 78 -1.08 -1.56 3.69
C LEU A 78 -0.90 -1.13 2.24
N ILE A 79 -0.70 0.18 2.06
CA ILE A 79 -0.13 0.75 0.85
C ILE A 79 0.91 1.80 1.26
N SER A 80 2.06 1.79 0.60
CA SER A 80 3.12 2.77 0.81
C SER A 80 3.70 3.24 -0.52
N GLY A 81 4.31 4.41 -0.48
CA GLY A 81 4.91 4.99 -1.66
C GLY A 81 5.55 6.34 -1.37
N TYR A 82 5.85 7.06 -2.43
CA TYR A 82 6.50 8.37 -2.38
C TYR A 82 6.08 9.22 -3.56
N CYS A 83 6.37 10.51 -3.50
CA CYS A 83 6.31 11.40 -4.64
C CYS A 83 7.68 12.02 -4.93
N ALA A 84 7.96 12.26 -6.21
CA ALA A 84 9.19 12.86 -6.68
C ALA A 84 8.96 13.60 -8.00
N GLU A 85 9.79 14.61 -8.26
CA GLU A 85 9.90 15.22 -9.58
C GLU A 85 10.43 14.19 -10.59
N HIS A 86 9.87 14.20 -11.78
CA HIS A 86 10.36 13.37 -12.86
C HIS A 86 11.66 13.95 -13.43
N TYR A 87 12.58 13.09 -13.85
CA TYR A 87 13.91 13.50 -14.31
C TYR A 87 13.91 14.34 -15.61
N PHE A 88 12.77 14.49 -16.30
CA PHE A 88 12.62 15.37 -17.48
C PHE A 88 11.80 16.63 -17.21
N THR A 89 11.02 16.68 -16.13
CA THR A 89 10.06 17.76 -15.90
C THR A 89 10.07 18.20 -14.44
N GLU A 90 9.56 19.38 -14.16
CA GLU A 90 9.36 19.88 -12.80
C GLU A 90 8.05 19.34 -12.17
N ASP A 91 7.30 18.55 -12.91
CA ASP A 91 6.07 17.95 -12.40
C ASP A 91 6.37 16.84 -11.39
N VAL A 92 5.54 16.76 -10.35
CA VAL A 92 5.64 15.77 -9.28
C VAL A 92 4.74 14.58 -9.59
N TYR A 93 5.29 13.38 -9.49
CA TYR A 93 4.60 12.11 -9.72
C TYR A 93 4.58 11.29 -8.44
N ALA A 94 3.49 10.56 -8.23
CA ALA A 94 3.35 9.64 -7.10
C ALA A 94 3.58 8.19 -7.55
N TYR A 95 4.31 7.43 -6.73
CA TYR A 95 4.67 6.04 -6.98
C TYR A 95 4.33 5.17 -5.78
N ASP A 96 3.82 3.96 -6.01
CA ASP A 96 3.72 2.96 -4.96
C ASP A 96 5.05 2.21 -4.77
N THR A 97 5.31 1.74 -3.55
CA THR A 97 6.43 0.84 -3.23
C THR A 97 5.96 -0.52 -2.75
N MET A 98 4.89 -0.53 -1.95
CA MET A 98 4.26 -1.75 -1.49
C MET A 98 2.74 -1.57 -1.46
N PHE A 99 2.03 -2.57 -1.95
CA PHE A 99 0.59 -2.68 -1.83
C PHE A 99 0.22 -4.12 -1.49
N TYR A 100 -0.38 -4.30 -0.33
CA TYR A 100 -0.73 -5.62 0.17
C TYR A 100 -2.04 -5.61 0.94
N VAL A 101 -2.85 -6.64 0.71
CA VAL A 101 -4.03 -6.95 1.51
C VAL A 101 -3.95 -8.43 1.87
N LYS A 102 -4.16 -8.77 3.13
CA LYS A 102 -4.18 -10.17 3.58
C LYS A 102 -5.20 -10.98 2.77
N PRO A 103 -4.87 -12.22 2.37
CA PRO A 103 -5.70 -13.02 1.45
C PRO A 103 -7.18 -13.09 1.83
N GLU A 104 -7.49 -13.26 3.11
CA GLU A 104 -8.84 -13.38 3.64
C GLU A 104 -9.67 -12.07 3.53
N TYR A 105 -9.02 -10.93 3.26
CA TYR A 105 -9.68 -9.61 3.11
C TYR A 105 -9.68 -9.08 1.67
N ARG A 106 -9.16 -9.83 0.68
CA ARG A 106 -9.03 -9.37 -0.73
C ARG A 106 -10.35 -9.24 -1.46
N LYS A 107 -11.36 -10.01 -1.09
CA LYS A 107 -12.69 -9.95 -1.72
C LYS A 107 -13.57 -8.78 -1.21
N GLY A 108 -13.05 -7.99 -0.27
CA GLY A 108 -13.75 -6.87 0.33
C GLY A 108 -13.34 -5.52 -0.26
N ARG A 109 -13.62 -4.46 0.52
CA ARG A 109 -13.34 -3.07 0.13
C ARG A 109 -11.95 -2.58 0.52
N THR A 110 -11.11 -3.39 1.18
CA THR A 110 -9.83 -2.99 1.75
C THR A 110 -8.91 -2.39 0.69
N ALA A 111 -8.73 -3.08 -0.44
CA ALA A 111 -7.90 -2.62 -1.55
C ALA A 111 -8.36 -1.26 -2.09
N LEU A 112 -9.67 -1.12 -2.32
CA LEU A 112 -10.26 0.12 -2.80
C LEU A 112 -10.01 1.29 -1.84
N LEU A 113 -10.20 1.08 -0.54
CA LEU A 113 -10.01 2.12 0.48
C LEU A 113 -8.56 2.57 0.59
N LEU A 114 -7.60 1.62 0.50
CA LEU A 114 -6.17 1.93 0.48
C LEU A 114 -5.79 2.76 -0.76
N ILE A 115 -6.26 2.37 -1.95
CA ILE A 115 -6.00 3.14 -3.19
C ILE A 115 -6.61 4.54 -3.11
N ARG A 116 -7.83 4.69 -2.58
CA ARG A 116 -8.46 6.01 -2.40
C ARG A 116 -7.68 6.91 -1.42
N ALA A 117 -7.10 6.34 -0.37
CA ALA A 117 -6.22 7.08 0.53
C ALA A 117 -4.95 7.54 -0.19
N PHE A 118 -4.35 6.70 -1.03
CA PHE A 118 -3.21 7.06 -1.86
C PHE A 118 -3.56 8.15 -2.88
N GLU A 119 -4.65 8.00 -3.63
CA GLU A 119 -5.13 9.00 -4.59
C GLU A 119 -5.33 10.37 -3.92
N LYS A 120 -5.96 10.38 -2.73
CA LYS A 120 -6.13 11.60 -1.96
C LYS A 120 -4.78 12.22 -1.55
N TRP A 121 -3.86 11.41 -1.01
CA TRP A 121 -2.54 11.88 -0.62
C TRP A 121 -1.75 12.45 -1.81
N ALA A 122 -1.76 11.79 -2.95
CA ALA A 122 -1.10 12.27 -4.17
C ALA A 122 -1.67 13.63 -4.62
N LYS A 123 -2.99 13.79 -4.59
CA LYS A 123 -3.66 15.05 -4.88
C LYS A 123 -3.27 16.16 -3.89
N ASP A 124 -3.25 15.84 -2.60
CA ASP A 124 -2.89 16.80 -1.53
C ASP A 124 -1.40 17.24 -1.64
N ASN A 125 -0.55 16.44 -2.29
CA ASN A 125 0.86 16.75 -2.58
C ASN A 125 1.09 17.30 -4.00
N ASN A 126 0.02 17.73 -4.70
CA ASN A 126 0.07 18.32 -6.04
C ASN A 126 0.71 17.39 -7.10
N CYS A 127 0.62 16.07 -6.94
CA CYS A 127 1.08 15.15 -7.97
C CYS A 127 0.18 15.24 -9.21
N VAL A 128 0.79 15.27 -10.38
CA VAL A 128 0.08 15.33 -11.68
C VAL A 128 -0.37 13.95 -12.15
N GLU A 129 0.29 12.88 -11.66
CA GLU A 129 0.00 11.50 -12.05
C GLU A 129 0.34 10.55 -10.91
N ILE A 130 -0.34 9.40 -10.89
CA ILE A 130 -0.05 8.26 -10.02
C ILE A 130 0.38 7.09 -10.89
N SER A 131 1.58 6.56 -10.64
CA SER A 131 2.10 5.35 -11.26
C SER A 131 2.12 4.20 -10.26
N VAL A 132 1.52 3.06 -10.62
CA VAL A 132 1.49 1.86 -9.80
C VAL A 132 2.15 0.69 -10.51
N GLY A 133 2.92 -0.10 -9.77
CA GLY A 133 3.59 -1.29 -10.28
C GLY A 133 2.93 -2.58 -9.77
N ILE A 134 2.72 -3.55 -10.67
CA ILE A 134 2.26 -4.89 -10.27
C ILE A 134 3.47 -5.80 -10.24
N SER A 135 3.98 -6.10 -9.04
CA SER A 135 5.17 -6.93 -8.81
C SER A 135 4.85 -8.31 -8.25
N THR A 136 3.58 -8.62 -8.04
CA THR A 136 3.13 -9.96 -7.66
C THR A 136 2.77 -10.75 -8.91
N GLU A 137 3.15 -12.02 -8.94
CA GLU A 137 2.77 -12.94 -10.03
C GLU A 137 1.43 -13.63 -9.74
N ILE A 138 0.68 -13.13 -8.74
CA ILE A 138 -0.60 -13.68 -8.31
C ILE A 138 -1.73 -12.87 -8.94
N ASP A 139 -2.56 -13.54 -9.75
CA ASP A 139 -3.76 -12.95 -10.36
C ASP A 139 -3.53 -11.58 -11.04
N THR A 140 -2.45 -11.44 -11.82
CA THR A 140 -2.05 -10.18 -12.47
C THR A 140 -3.19 -9.56 -13.27
N GLU A 141 -3.93 -10.36 -14.05
CA GLU A 141 -5.06 -9.88 -14.85
C GLU A 141 -6.19 -9.30 -14.00
N LYS A 142 -6.49 -9.92 -12.86
CA LYS A 142 -7.49 -9.39 -11.92
C LYS A 142 -7.03 -8.08 -11.30
N THR A 143 -5.72 -7.96 -11.02
CA THR A 143 -5.14 -6.74 -10.48
C THR A 143 -5.19 -5.61 -11.51
N VAL A 144 -4.83 -5.87 -12.76
CA VAL A 144 -5.00 -4.92 -13.88
C VAL A 144 -6.45 -4.47 -14.00
N SER A 145 -7.39 -5.44 -14.09
CA SER A 145 -8.83 -5.14 -14.20
C SER A 145 -9.35 -4.31 -13.00
N PHE A 146 -8.82 -4.53 -11.80
CA PHE A 146 -9.16 -3.71 -10.63
C PHE A 146 -8.71 -2.25 -10.82
N TYR A 147 -7.49 -2.00 -11.27
CA TYR A 147 -6.99 -0.65 -11.54
C TYR A 147 -7.73 0.02 -12.71
N GLU A 148 -8.04 -0.71 -13.79
CA GLU A 148 -8.81 -0.19 -14.93
C GLU A 148 -10.22 0.30 -14.51
N LYS A 149 -10.90 -0.41 -13.61
CA LYS A 149 -12.17 0.04 -13.02
C LYS A 149 -12.03 1.34 -12.22
N LEU A 150 -10.85 1.63 -11.71
CA LEU A 150 -10.50 2.89 -11.04
C LEU A 150 -9.97 3.95 -12.01
N LYS A 151 -10.07 3.72 -13.33
CA LYS A 151 -9.63 4.61 -14.40
C LYS A 151 -8.11 4.74 -14.57
N TYR A 152 -7.33 3.82 -14.00
CA TYR A 152 -5.93 3.68 -14.37
C TYR A 152 -5.82 3.10 -15.78
N LYS A 153 -4.76 3.48 -16.49
CA LYS A 153 -4.45 2.98 -17.83
C LYS A 153 -3.07 2.36 -17.84
N GLN A 154 -2.89 1.28 -18.57
CA GLN A 154 -1.56 0.71 -18.77
C GLN A 154 -0.71 1.70 -19.57
N SER A 155 0.45 2.10 -19.01
CA SER A 155 1.35 3.11 -19.57
C SER A 155 2.74 2.59 -19.90
N ALA A 156 3.16 1.47 -19.29
CA ALA A 156 4.49 0.90 -19.48
C ALA A 156 4.48 -0.62 -19.42
N ILE A 157 5.47 -1.23 -20.06
CA ILE A 157 5.78 -2.66 -19.97
C ILE A 157 7.20 -2.80 -19.42
N GLY A 158 7.35 -3.48 -18.30
CA GLY A 158 8.65 -3.81 -17.71
C GLY A 158 9.19 -5.13 -18.27
N LEU A 159 10.44 -5.15 -18.71
CA LEU A 159 11.16 -6.36 -19.08
C LEU A 159 12.29 -6.62 -18.09
N ARG A 160 12.57 -7.88 -17.79
CA ARG A 160 13.67 -8.28 -16.90
C ARG A 160 14.48 -9.42 -17.49
N LYS A 161 15.76 -9.48 -17.11
CA LYS A 161 16.65 -10.58 -17.39
C LYS A 161 17.43 -10.90 -16.12
N GLU A 162 17.47 -12.17 -15.73
CA GLU A 162 18.35 -12.64 -14.67
C GLU A 162 19.77 -12.79 -15.23
N ILE A 163 20.78 -12.42 -14.42
CA ILE A 163 22.21 -12.43 -14.80
C ILE A 163 22.93 -13.45 -13.92
#